data_2ea0599b3032372e1d5dd577887344da
#
_entry.id   2ea0599b3032372e1d5dd577887344da
#
_cell.length_a   1.000
_cell.length_b   1.000
_cell.length_c   1.000
_cell.angle_alpha   90.00
_cell.angle_beta   90.00
_cell.angle_gamma   90.00
#
_symmetry.space_group_name_H-M   'P 1'
#
loop_
_entity.id
_entity.type
_entity.pdbx_description
1 polymer ?
#
loop_
_entity_poly.entity_id
_entity_poly.type
_entity_poly.pdbx_seq_one_letter_code
_entity_poly.pdbx_strand_id
1 'polypeptide(L)'
;KLGYLDTLRAFNDVQGHYYYFKTSEFNTFLENFNFVFGTQIELLKLALPLAISFFTFQQIAYLVDSYRRETKEYDFLTYALFVSFFPQLIAGPIVHHAEMMPQFANLRRKKIHYKNISFGLFLFCVGLFKKVVIADFFARFATYGFDTSTTLSMAEAWISSLSYTFQLYFDFSGYTDMAIGISYM
;
A
#
# COMPACT_ATOMS: atom_id res chain seq x y z
N LYS A 1 -32.17 1.81 0.84
CA LYS A 1 -30.96 2.63 0.62
C LYS A 1 -29.99 2.25 1.72
N LEU A 2 -29.09 1.32 1.43
CA LEU A 2 -27.97 1.00 2.30
C LEU A 2 -27.13 2.27 2.44
N GLY A 3 -26.80 2.64 3.68
CA GLY A 3 -25.97 3.78 3.93
C GLY A 3 -24.56 3.56 3.38
N TYR A 4 -23.89 4.62 2.96
CA TYR A 4 -22.53 4.60 2.42
C TYR A 4 -21.54 3.77 3.27
N LEU A 5 -21.63 3.92 4.59
CA LEU A 5 -20.78 3.18 5.55
C LEU A 5 -21.10 1.67 5.57
N ASP A 6 -22.37 1.29 5.36
CA ASP A 6 -22.76 -0.11 5.34
C ASP A 6 -22.27 -0.79 4.06
N THR A 7 -22.23 -0.05 2.94
CA THR A 7 -21.68 -0.56 1.68
C THR A 7 -20.16 -0.75 1.78
N LEU A 8 -19.45 0.18 2.44
CA LEU A 8 -18.01 0.07 2.68
C LEU A 8 -17.66 -1.09 3.61
N ARG A 9 -18.44 -1.27 4.68
CA ARG A 9 -18.26 -2.41 5.60
C ARG A 9 -18.50 -3.73 4.90
N ALA A 10 -19.61 -3.86 4.18
CA ALA A 10 -19.92 -5.06 3.42
C ALA A 10 -18.86 -5.41 2.39
N PHE A 11 -18.28 -4.41 1.71
CA PHE A 11 -17.23 -4.63 0.71
C PHE A 11 -15.91 -5.09 1.37
N ASN A 12 -15.53 -4.47 2.48
CA ASN A 12 -14.32 -4.85 3.21
C ASN A 12 -14.46 -6.27 3.83
N ASP A 13 -15.62 -6.58 4.37
CA ASP A 13 -15.94 -7.92 4.90
C ASP A 13 -15.93 -8.97 3.78
N VAL A 14 -16.50 -8.67 2.62
CA VAL A 14 -16.52 -9.59 1.47
C VAL A 14 -15.12 -9.85 0.94
N GLN A 15 -14.27 -8.81 0.82
CA GLN A 15 -12.90 -9.01 0.33
C GLN A 15 -12.02 -9.75 1.35
N GLY A 16 -12.07 -9.38 2.62
CA GLY A 16 -11.33 -10.08 3.67
C GLY A 16 -11.78 -11.54 3.80
N HIS A 17 -13.10 -11.78 3.80
CA HIS A 17 -13.67 -13.13 3.81
C HIS A 17 -13.36 -13.91 2.53
N TYR A 18 -13.37 -13.28 1.37
CA TYR A 18 -13.08 -13.94 0.10
C TYR A 18 -11.65 -14.48 0.03
N TYR A 19 -10.65 -13.69 0.48
CA TYR A 19 -9.27 -14.14 0.53
C TYR A 19 -9.05 -15.21 1.60
N TYR A 20 -9.60 -15.02 2.79
CA TYR A 20 -9.54 -16.02 3.86
C TYR A 20 -10.26 -17.31 3.45
N PHE A 21 -11.43 -17.20 2.85
CA PHE A 21 -12.24 -18.33 2.39
C PHE A 21 -11.54 -19.09 1.27
N LYS A 22 -11.02 -18.41 0.22
CA LYS A 22 -10.27 -19.08 -0.85
C LYS A 22 -9.02 -19.79 -0.35
N THR A 23 -8.29 -19.17 0.57
CA THR A 23 -7.08 -19.79 1.14
C THR A 23 -7.45 -20.99 2.00
N SER A 24 -8.51 -20.89 2.80
CA SER A 24 -9.04 -21.97 3.62
C SER A 24 -9.58 -23.11 2.76
N GLU A 25 -10.38 -22.81 1.73
CA GLU A 25 -10.90 -23.83 0.81
C GLU A 25 -9.80 -24.55 0.04
N PHE A 26 -8.82 -23.80 -0.47
CA PHE A 26 -7.70 -24.39 -1.20
C PHE A 26 -6.82 -25.25 -0.29
N ASN A 27 -6.57 -24.82 0.93
CA ASN A 27 -5.85 -25.64 1.91
C ASN A 27 -6.66 -26.88 2.31
N THR A 28 -7.96 -26.76 2.50
CA THR A 28 -8.85 -27.92 2.75
C THR A 28 -8.84 -28.90 1.57
N PHE A 29 -8.83 -28.38 0.34
CA PHE A 29 -8.68 -29.22 -0.86
C PHE A 29 -7.33 -29.94 -0.87
N LEU A 30 -6.23 -29.25 -0.57
CA LEU A 30 -4.89 -29.86 -0.49
C LEU A 30 -4.79 -30.89 0.63
N GLU A 31 -5.39 -30.63 1.79
CA GLU A 31 -5.46 -31.62 2.89
C GLU A 31 -6.20 -32.89 2.47
N ASN A 32 -7.36 -32.75 1.85
CA ASN A 32 -8.12 -33.87 1.33
C ASN A 32 -7.36 -34.62 0.21
N PHE A 33 -6.69 -33.87 -0.68
CA PHE A 33 -5.87 -34.46 -1.73
C PHE A 33 -4.68 -35.25 -1.16
N ASN A 34 -3.99 -34.67 -0.18
CA ASN A 34 -2.90 -35.32 0.52
C ASN A 34 -3.36 -36.61 1.22
N PHE A 35 -4.55 -36.58 1.85
CA PHE A 35 -5.13 -37.73 2.51
C PHE A 35 -5.49 -38.86 1.53
N VAL A 36 -6.11 -38.55 0.41
CA VAL A 36 -6.57 -39.54 -0.59
C VAL A 36 -5.40 -40.15 -1.35
N PHE A 37 -4.40 -39.35 -1.71
CA PHE A 37 -3.29 -39.77 -2.59
C PHE A 37 -1.99 -40.05 -1.84
N GLY A 38 -1.97 -39.90 -0.50
CA GLY A 38 -0.78 -40.11 0.32
C GLY A 38 0.37 -39.14 0.00
N THR A 39 0.05 -37.95 -0.59
CA THR A 39 1.02 -36.91 -0.92
C THR A 39 1.28 -36.02 0.29
N GLN A 40 2.43 -35.36 0.34
CA GLN A 40 2.78 -34.37 1.38
C GLN A 40 3.00 -32.98 0.74
N ILE A 41 2.00 -32.49 0.04
CA ILE A 41 2.05 -31.13 -0.52
C ILE A 41 1.88 -30.15 0.63
N GLU A 42 2.83 -29.23 0.80
CA GLU A 42 2.77 -28.22 1.84
C GLU A 42 1.57 -27.28 1.65
N LEU A 43 0.88 -26.97 2.76
CA LEU A 43 -0.21 -26.00 2.78
C LEU A 43 0.33 -24.62 2.47
N LEU A 44 -0.37 -23.88 1.62
CA LEU A 44 -0.01 -22.51 1.26
C LEU A 44 -0.16 -21.59 2.47
N LYS A 45 0.96 -21.12 2.99
CA LYS A 45 1.01 -20.03 3.98
C LYS A 45 0.89 -18.70 3.23
N LEU A 46 -0.33 -18.34 2.83
CA LEU A 46 -0.58 -17.04 2.20
C LEU A 46 -0.62 -15.97 3.30
N ALA A 47 0.42 -15.16 3.35
CA ALA A 47 0.38 -13.92 4.10
C ALA A 47 -0.60 -12.95 3.42
N LEU A 48 -1.32 -12.15 4.23
CA LEU A 48 -2.14 -11.06 3.70
C LEU A 48 -1.28 -10.19 2.77
N PRO A 49 -1.75 -9.90 1.54
CA PRO A 49 -1.00 -9.05 0.63
C PRO A 49 -0.70 -7.70 1.30
N LEU A 50 0.58 -7.32 1.25
CA LEU A 50 1.00 -6.03 1.78
C LEU A 50 0.19 -4.92 1.11
N ALA A 51 -0.28 -3.95 1.89
CA ALA A 51 -1.07 -2.81 1.40
C ALA A 51 -2.47 -3.13 0.81
N ILE A 52 -3.05 -4.27 1.13
CA ILE A 52 -4.41 -4.61 0.66
C ILE A 52 -5.43 -3.51 1.01
N SER A 53 -5.29 -2.86 2.15
CA SER A 53 -6.17 -1.76 2.58
C SER A 53 -6.07 -0.55 1.64
N PHE A 54 -4.87 -0.14 1.26
CA PHE A 54 -4.66 0.98 0.33
C PHE A 54 -5.24 0.66 -1.05
N PHE A 55 -4.97 -0.53 -1.55
CA PHE A 55 -5.55 -1.01 -2.80
C PHE A 55 -7.09 -1.02 -2.75
N THR A 56 -7.66 -1.51 -1.66
CA THR A 56 -9.12 -1.56 -1.46
C THR A 56 -9.72 -0.17 -1.43
N PHE A 57 -9.13 0.79 -0.70
CA PHE A 57 -9.60 2.18 -0.67
C PHE A 57 -9.58 2.83 -2.05
N GLN A 58 -8.54 2.59 -2.84
CA GLN A 58 -8.43 3.08 -4.20
C GLN A 58 -9.55 2.52 -5.10
N GLN A 59 -9.85 1.22 -4.98
CA GLN A 59 -10.93 0.59 -5.73
C GLN A 59 -12.30 1.11 -5.30
N ILE A 60 -12.53 1.28 -4.01
CA ILE A 60 -13.78 1.85 -3.48
C ILE A 60 -13.98 3.28 -3.99
N ALA A 61 -12.95 4.11 -3.97
CA ALA A 61 -13.03 5.48 -4.50
C ALA A 61 -13.42 5.46 -5.98
N TYR A 62 -12.79 4.63 -6.80
CA TYR A 62 -13.14 4.47 -8.21
C TYR A 62 -14.58 4.02 -8.43
N LEU A 63 -15.05 3.03 -7.66
CA LEU A 63 -16.43 2.53 -7.76
C LEU A 63 -17.47 3.58 -7.35
N VAL A 64 -17.19 4.36 -6.30
CA VAL A 64 -18.06 5.44 -5.84
C VAL A 64 -18.18 6.53 -6.89
N ASP A 65 -17.06 6.95 -7.48
CA ASP A 65 -17.06 7.98 -8.52
C ASP A 65 -17.71 7.47 -9.81
N SER A 66 -17.55 6.18 -10.13
CA SER A 66 -18.26 5.53 -11.22
C SER A 66 -19.77 5.51 -10.98
N TYR A 67 -20.21 5.19 -9.76
CA TYR A 67 -21.62 5.24 -9.38
C TYR A 67 -22.19 6.67 -9.47
N ARG A 68 -21.41 7.68 -9.12
CA ARG A 68 -21.79 9.10 -9.24
C ARG A 68 -21.75 9.62 -10.67
N ARG A 69 -21.31 8.80 -11.63
CA ARG A 69 -21.09 9.20 -13.03
C ARG A 69 -20.06 10.33 -13.21
N GLU A 70 -19.13 10.42 -12.28
CA GLU A 70 -18.00 11.36 -12.33
C GLU A 70 -16.82 10.77 -13.12
N THR A 71 -16.82 9.46 -13.34
CA THR A 71 -15.82 8.77 -14.17
C THR A 71 -16.23 8.78 -15.63
N LYS A 72 -15.27 9.02 -16.52
CA LYS A 72 -15.43 8.74 -17.96
C LYS A 72 -15.32 7.23 -18.17
N GLU A 73 -15.91 6.73 -19.26
CA GLU A 73 -15.68 5.36 -19.70
C GLU A 73 -14.19 5.20 -20.04
N TYR A 74 -13.48 4.36 -19.28
CA TYR A 74 -12.09 4.05 -19.51
C TYR A 74 -11.97 2.65 -20.10
N ASP A 75 -11.06 2.49 -21.05
CA ASP A 75 -10.66 1.19 -21.56
C ASP A 75 -10.03 0.34 -20.45
N PHE A 76 -10.26 -0.96 -20.49
CA PHE A 76 -9.72 -1.93 -19.52
C PHE A 76 -8.20 -1.79 -19.37
N LEU A 77 -7.47 -1.55 -20.47
CA LEU A 77 -6.03 -1.40 -20.45
C LEU A 77 -5.60 -0.19 -19.62
N THR A 78 -6.30 0.94 -19.77
CA THR A 78 -6.01 2.18 -19.03
C THR A 78 -6.32 2.01 -17.53
N TYR A 79 -7.41 1.28 -17.22
CA TYR A 79 -7.74 0.92 -15.84
C TYR A 79 -6.68 -0.02 -15.22
N ALA A 80 -6.28 -1.06 -15.95
CA ALA A 80 -5.24 -1.97 -15.49
C ALA A 80 -3.90 -1.25 -15.25
N LEU A 81 -3.55 -0.30 -16.11
CA LEU A 81 -2.36 0.55 -15.94
C LEU A 81 -2.46 1.41 -14.67
N PHE A 82 -3.63 2.01 -14.40
CA PHE A 82 -3.86 2.79 -13.18
C PHE A 82 -3.70 1.93 -11.93
N VAL A 83 -4.31 0.75 -11.92
CA VAL A 83 -4.26 -0.16 -10.76
C VAL A 83 -2.86 -0.71 -10.51
N SER A 84 -2.09 -0.97 -11.57
CA SER A 84 -0.74 -1.54 -11.49
C SER A 84 0.38 -0.49 -11.46
N PHE A 85 0.05 0.80 -11.39
CA PHE A 85 1.04 1.87 -11.42
C PHE A 85 1.97 1.81 -10.20
N PHE A 86 3.20 1.40 -10.45
CA PHE A 86 4.18 1.05 -9.40
C PHE A 86 4.38 2.13 -8.32
N PRO A 87 4.51 3.44 -8.62
CA PRO A 87 4.81 4.43 -7.60
C PRO A 87 3.72 4.60 -6.51
N GLN A 88 2.47 4.23 -6.80
CA GLN A 88 1.37 4.31 -5.82
C GLN A 88 1.10 2.98 -5.11
N LEU A 89 1.70 1.86 -5.55
CA LEU A 89 1.53 0.57 -4.91
C LEU A 89 2.14 0.57 -3.50
N ILE A 90 1.58 -0.26 -2.63
CA ILE A 90 2.01 -0.50 -1.24
C ILE A 90 1.63 0.65 -0.30
N ALA A 91 2.35 1.75 -0.26
CA ALA A 91 2.13 2.89 0.64
C ALA A 91 2.34 4.24 -0.07
N GLY A 92 2.20 4.26 -1.40
CA GLY A 92 2.26 5.50 -2.16
C GLY A 92 1.10 6.45 -1.85
N PRO A 93 1.19 7.70 -2.29
CA PRO A 93 0.10 8.66 -2.12
C PRO A 93 -1.17 8.12 -2.80
N ILE A 94 -2.30 8.22 -2.09
CA ILE A 94 -3.62 7.89 -2.66
C ILE A 94 -3.93 8.94 -3.72
N VAL A 95 -3.84 8.55 -4.98
CA VAL A 95 -4.09 9.44 -6.12
C VAL A 95 -5.45 9.13 -6.71
N HIS A 96 -6.23 10.18 -6.99
CA HIS A 96 -7.55 10.04 -7.60
C HIS A 96 -7.41 9.62 -9.07
N HIS A 97 -8.23 8.67 -9.51
CA HIS A 97 -8.26 8.22 -10.91
C HIS A 97 -8.49 9.38 -11.89
N ALA A 98 -9.31 10.37 -11.53
CA ALA A 98 -9.60 11.54 -12.33
C ALA A 98 -8.36 12.39 -12.65
N GLU A 99 -7.32 12.35 -11.80
CA GLU A 99 -6.06 13.06 -12.01
C GLU A 99 -5.07 12.25 -12.84
N MET A 100 -5.04 10.93 -12.66
CA MET A 100 -4.05 10.04 -13.30
C MET A 100 -4.46 9.61 -14.71
N MET A 101 -5.73 9.21 -14.92
CA MET A 101 -6.20 8.67 -16.19
C MET A 101 -5.96 9.61 -17.40
N PRO A 102 -6.22 10.94 -17.31
CA PRO A 102 -5.92 11.85 -18.40
C PRO A 102 -4.41 11.97 -18.70
N GLN A 103 -3.58 11.71 -17.70
CA GLN A 103 -2.12 11.77 -17.87
C GLN A 103 -1.60 10.59 -18.70
N PHE A 104 -2.15 9.40 -18.50
CA PHE A 104 -1.80 8.21 -19.30
C PHE A 104 -2.23 8.34 -20.77
N ALA A 105 -3.35 9.02 -21.03
CA ALA A 105 -3.82 9.25 -22.39
C ALA A 105 -2.98 10.29 -23.14
N ASN A 106 -2.21 11.13 -22.46
CA ASN A 106 -1.49 12.25 -23.08
C ASN A 106 -0.10 11.80 -23.58
N LEU A 107 0.01 11.56 -24.89
CA LEU A 107 1.25 11.15 -25.55
C LEU A 107 2.40 12.18 -25.40
N ARG A 108 2.12 13.46 -25.20
CA ARG A 108 3.15 14.49 -25.01
C ARG A 108 3.89 14.32 -23.67
N ARG A 109 3.24 13.75 -22.66
CA ARG A 109 3.84 13.49 -21.35
C ARG A 109 4.77 12.25 -21.35
N LYS A 110 4.71 11.43 -22.40
CA LYS A 110 5.58 10.27 -22.59
C LYS A 110 6.98 10.64 -23.10
N LYS A 111 7.26 11.93 -23.34
CA LYS A 111 8.60 12.40 -23.73
C LYS A 111 9.46 12.65 -22.52
N ILE A 112 10.73 12.27 -22.62
CA ILE A 112 11.73 12.51 -21.56
C ILE A 112 11.95 14.02 -21.40
N HIS A 113 11.75 14.51 -20.17
CA HIS A 113 12.02 15.87 -19.77
C HIS A 113 13.12 15.90 -18.69
N TYR A 114 14.32 16.31 -19.05
CA TYR A 114 15.46 16.34 -18.13
C TYR A 114 15.22 17.13 -16.84
N LYS A 115 14.41 18.21 -16.92
CA LYS A 115 14.02 18.98 -15.73
C LYS A 115 13.19 18.15 -14.74
N ASN A 116 12.26 17.35 -15.26
CA ASN A 116 11.43 16.46 -14.43
C ASN A 116 12.29 15.36 -13.80
N ILE A 117 13.21 14.78 -14.56
CA ILE A 117 14.12 13.76 -14.05
C ILE A 117 14.99 14.34 -12.93
N SER A 118 15.58 15.53 -13.11
CA SER A 118 16.40 16.16 -12.07
C SER A 118 15.59 16.45 -10.80
N PHE A 119 14.37 16.96 -10.96
CA PHE A 119 13.48 17.22 -9.83
C PHE A 119 13.02 15.92 -9.14
N GLY A 120 12.65 14.91 -9.93
CA GLY A 120 12.26 13.59 -9.43
C GLY A 120 13.40 12.91 -8.66
N LEU A 121 14.62 12.97 -9.19
CA LEU A 121 15.80 12.44 -8.52
C LEU A 121 16.10 13.18 -7.20
N PHE A 122 15.95 14.50 -7.19
CA PHE A 122 16.10 15.29 -5.96
C PHE A 122 15.09 14.86 -4.89
N LEU A 123 13.80 14.76 -5.24
CA LEU A 123 12.76 14.29 -4.32
C LEU A 123 13.03 12.86 -3.83
N PHE A 124 13.46 11.98 -4.72
CA PHE A 124 13.82 10.61 -4.37
C PHE A 124 14.96 10.58 -3.33
N CYS A 125 16.01 11.37 -3.52
CA CYS A 125 17.11 11.47 -2.58
C CYS A 125 16.67 12.03 -1.22
N VAL A 126 15.79 13.03 -1.19
CA VAL A 126 15.21 13.57 0.05
C VAL A 126 14.39 12.51 0.78
N GLY A 127 13.55 11.77 0.06
CA GLY A 127 12.77 10.67 0.62
C GLY A 127 13.66 9.55 1.19
N LEU A 128 14.69 9.17 0.45
CA LEU A 128 15.67 8.18 0.87
C LEU A 128 16.43 8.63 2.14
N PHE A 129 16.80 9.88 2.21
CA PHE A 129 17.43 10.46 3.40
C PHE A 129 16.50 10.40 4.63
N LYS A 130 15.23 10.77 4.46
CA LYS A 130 14.22 10.67 5.53
C LYS A 130 14.09 9.24 6.05
N LYS A 131 14.04 8.25 5.13
CA LYS A 131 13.90 6.85 5.51
C LYS A 131 15.17 6.30 6.16
N VAL A 132 16.30 6.37 5.49
CA VAL A 132 17.53 5.67 5.91
C VAL A 132 18.25 6.39 7.04
N VAL A 133 18.20 7.73 7.09
CA VAL A 133 18.92 8.47 8.12
C VAL A 133 18.02 8.81 9.29
N ILE A 134 16.85 9.41 9.04
CA ILE A 134 16.02 9.91 10.13
C ILE A 134 15.18 8.80 10.76
N ALA A 135 14.43 8.04 9.95
CA ALA A 135 13.56 7.00 10.48
C ALA A 135 14.36 5.88 11.15
N ASP A 136 15.44 5.41 10.53
CA ASP A 136 16.29 4.35 11.09
C ASP A 136 17.05 4.82 12.36
N PHE A 137 17.34 6.12 12.48
CA PHE A 137 17.89 6.66 13.72
C PHE A 137 16.88 6.52 14.88
N PHE A 138 15.65 6.92 14.67
CA PHE A 138 14.60 6.79 15.70
C PHE A 138 14.19 5.34 15.94
N ALA A 139 14.30 4.47 14.94
CA ALA A 139 14.00 3.04 15.07
C ALA A 139 14.82 2.38 16.20
N ARG A 140 16.06 2.79 16.39
CA ARG A 140 16.93 2.22 17.44
C ARG A 140 16.36 2.42 18.84
N PHE A 141 15.84 3.61 19.12
CA PHE A 141 15.23 3.92 20.42
C PHE A 141 13.86 3.25 20.59
N ALA A 142 13.08 3.20 19.51
CA ALA A 142 11.80 2.51 19.52
C ALA A 142 11.97 1.00 19.76
N THR A 143 12.84 0.33 19.00
CA THR A 143 13.13 -1.11 19.15
C THR A 143 13.68 -1.43 20.54
N TYR A 144 14.55 -0.58 21.09
CA TYR A 144 15.02 -0.78 22.45
C TYR A 144 13.88 -0.80 23.47
N GLY A 145 12.96 0.17 23.38
CA GLY A 145 11.86 0.28 24.33
C GLY A 145 10.76 -0.77 24.16
N PHE A 146 10.43 -1.13 22.93
CA PHE A 146 9.31 -2.04 22.67
C PHE A 146 9.69 -3.52 22.58
N ASP A 147 10.89 -3.83 22.08
CA ASP A 147 11.26 -5.20 21.76
C ASP A 147 12.33 -5.77 22.71
N THR A 148 13.19 -4.91 23.30
CA THR A 148 14.38 -5.38 24.03
C THR A 148 14.22 -5.22 25.54
N SER A 149 13.59 -4.14 26.01
CA SER A 149 13.54 -3.80 27.44
C SER A 149 12.38 -4.50 28.13
N THR A 150 12.65 -5.14 29.27
CA THR A 150 11.61 -5.77 30.10
C THR A 150 10.94 -4.79 31.07
N THR A 151 11.66 -3.73 31.46
CA THR A 151 11.18 -2.69 32.35
C THR A 151 11.70 -1.33 31.89
N LEU A 152 10.83 -0.36 31.80
CA LEU A 152 11.16 1.00 31.39
C LEU A 152 10.85 1.99 32.50
N SER A 153 11.72 2.93 32.73
CA SER A 153 11.39 4.14 33.52
C SER A 153 10.40 5.01 32.76
N MET A 154 9.73 5.92 33.45
CA MET A 154 8.76 6.83 32.82
C MET A 154 9.41 7.66 31.68
N ALA A 155 10.63 8.12 31.85
CA ALA A 155 11.35 8.89 30.84
C ALA A 155 11.69 8.04 29.59
N GLU A 156 12.17 6.82 29.81
CA GLU A 156 12.48 5.88 28.71
C GLU A 156 11.22 5.48 27.93
N ALA A 157 10.10 5.28 28.61
CA ALA A 157 8.81 4.99 27.96
C ALA A 157 8.36 6.13 27.03
N TRP A 158 8.50 7.40 27.50
CA TRP A 158 8.20 8.56 26.66
C TRP A 158 9.14 8.69 25.47
N ILE A 159 10.45 8.50 25.67
CA ILE A 159 11.46 8.55 24.59
C ILE A 159 11.15 7.47 23.54
N SER A 160 10.85 6.25 23.97
CA SER A 160 10.54 5.14 23.06
C SER A 160 9.25 5.42 22.26
N SER A 161 8.20 5.90 22.92
CA SER A 161 6.92 6.22 22.24
C SER A 161 7.05 7.36 21.24
N LEU A 162 7.75 8.43 21.60
CA LEU A 162 8.03 9.55 20.69
C LEU A 162 8.92 9.11 19.54
N SER A 163 9.94 8.31 19.81
CA SER A 163 10.83 7.78 18.77
C SER A 163 10.07 6.90 17.78
N TYR A 164 9.16 6.05 18.25
CA TYR A 164 8.31 5.25 17.39
C TYR A 164 7.41 6.11 16.50
N THR A 165 6.84 7.18 17.06
CA THR A 165 6.02 8.13 16.31
C THR A 165 6.81 8.83 15.21
N PHE A 166 8.01 9.30 15.51
CA PHE A 166 8.89 9.91 14.51
C PHE A 166 9.39 8.91 13.48
N GLN A 167 9.75 7.70 13.90
CA GLN A 167 10.10 6.61 12.99
C GLN A 167 8.99 6.38 11.97
N LEU A 168 7.76 6.16 12.43
CA LEU A 168 6.60 5.89 11.58
C LEU A 168 6.33 7.06 10.61
N TYR A 169 6.39 8.29 11.12
CA TYR A 169 6.17 9.48 10.30
C TYR A 169 7.20 9.63 9.20
N PHE A 170 8.49 9.54 9.53
CA PHE A 170 9.56 9.72 8.55
C PHE A 170 9.70 8.54 7.60
N ASP A 171 9.37 7.33 8.04
CA ASP A 171 9.32 6.14 7.19
C ASP A 171 8.25 6.30 6.11
N PHE A 172 7.03 6.66 6.49
CA PHE A 172 5.94 6.88 5.56
C PHE A 172 6.16 8.10 4.66
N SER A 173 6.57 9.24 5.24
CA SER A 173 6.86 10.46 4.48
C SER A 173 8.02 10.26 3.50
N GLY A 174 9.06 9.53 3.89
CA GLY A 174 10.19 9.21 3.03
C GLY A 174 9.77 8.34 1.85
N TYR A 175 8.96 7.32 2.09
CA TYR A 175 8.40 6.49 1.02
C TYR A 175 7.54 7.31 0.04
N THR A 176 6.68 8.18 0.56
CA THR A 176 5.83 9.05 -0.27
C THR A 176 6.66 9.97 -1.16
N ASP A 177 7.71 10.60 -0.62
CA ASP A 177 8.60 11.47 -1.41
C ASP A 177 9.35 10.68 -2.49
N MET A 178 9.82 9.46 -2.18
CA MET A 178 10.44 8.58 -3.17
C MET A 178 9.45 8.19 -4.29
N ALA A 179 8.22 7.84 -3.93
CA ALA A 179 7.17 7.48 -4.89
C ALA A 179 6.80 8.65 -5.82
N ILE A 180 6.65 9.86 -5.26
CA ILE A 180 6.44 11.08 -6.03
C ILE A 180 7.65 11.36 -6.92
N GLY A 181 8.87 11.23 -6.39
CA GLY A 181 10.10 11.41 -7.17
C GLY A 181 10.15 10.51 -8.40
N ILE A 182 9.84 9.21 -8.25
CA ILE A 182 9.78 8.26 -9.36
C ILE A 182 8.67 8.63 -10.36
N SER A 183 7.53 9.10 -9.89
CA SER A 183 6.41 9.47 -10.75
C SER A 183 6.69 10.70 -11.62
N TYR A 184 7.66 11.54 -11.23
CA TYR A 184 8.12 12.70 -12.04
C TYR A 184 9.10 12.30 -13.15
N MET A 185 9.80 11.18 -13.02
CA MET A 185 10.79 10.68 -14.00
C MET A 185 10.12 10.02 -15.19
#